data_58e921b2af5d4cbc10f17d1cea226454
#
_entry.id   58e921b2af5d4cbc10f17d1cea226454
#
_cell.length_a   1.000
_cell.length_b   1.000
_cell.length_c   1.000
_cell.angle_alpha   90.00
_cell.angle_beta   90.00
_cell.angle_gamma   90.00
#
_symmetry.space_group_name_H-M   'P 1'
#
loop_
_entity.id
_entity.type
_entity.pdbx_description
1 polymer ?
#
loop_
_entity_poly.entity_id
_entity_poly.type
_entity_poly.pdbx_seq_one_letter_code
_entity_poly.pdbx_strand_id
1 'polypeptide(L)'
;MLVLHGLEGSLESHYAAGLLNALATAGYNAGLMYFRGRSGEPNRLPRGYHSGETGDLEYVVRYIRERYAQPLSVVGFSLGGNVLLKWLGEKGDETGIQQAIAVSVPFDLDAAARQLDRGFSRLYRNHLLRKMRASVIRKAALHTPPWPVARLEELRSLRAFEDAITAPLHGFRDVDDYYRQASSRQFLRHIRIPTLILQSADDPFLPAAALPIDSELAGSVTLELSPHGGHVGFVSGHLPFRPRYWLEHRILEQLANDAGIP
;
A
#
# COMPACT_ATOMS: atom_id res chain seq x y z
N MET A 1 14.70 -8.13 1.52
CA MET A 1 13.70 -7.07 1.28
C MET A 1 12.29 -7.60 1.51
N LEU A 2 11.40 -6.78 2.08
CA LEU A 2 9.99 -7.10 2.26
C LEU A 2 9.13 -6.21 1.34
N VAL A 3 8.20 -6.80 0.59
CA VAL A 3 7.29 -6.09 -0.33
C VAL A 3 5.87 -6.16 0.23
N LEU A 4 5.18 -5.02 0.29
CA LEU A 4 3.79 -4.89 0.71
C LEU A 4 2.91 -4.56 -0.51
N HIS A 5 1.89 -5.37 -0.77
CA HIS A 5 1.00 -5.16 -1.92
C HIS A 5 -0.08 -4.09 -1.66
N GLY A 6 -0.70 -3.59 -2.71
CA GLY A 6 -1.85 -2.68 -2.64
C GLY A 6 -3.17 -3.38 -2.27
N LEU A 7 -4.25 -2.59 -2.28
CA LEU A 7 -5.61 -3.07 -1.98
C LEU A 7 -5.97 -4.24 -2.91
N GLU A 8 -6.42 -5.36 -2.30
CA GLU A 8 -6.79 -6.60 -3.00
C GLU A 8 -5.68 -7.18 -3.91
N GLY A 9 -4.40 -6.79 -3.65
CA GLY A 9 -3.23 -7.29 -4.37
C GLY A 9 -2.80 -8.70 -3.94
N SER A 10 -1.85 -9.25 -4.70
CA SER A 10 -1.22 -10.55 -4.47
C SER A 10 0.09 -10.63 -5.28
N LEU A 11 0.73 -11.79 -5.29
CA LEU A 11 1.88 -12.06 -6.17
C LEU A 11 1.51 -11.93 -7.67
N GLU A 12 0.23 -12.12 -8.02
CA GLU A 12 -0.26 -11.93 -9.39
C GLU A 12 -0.33 -10.46 -9.83
N SER A 13 -0.16 -9.51 -8.90
CA SER A 13 -0.07 -8.09 -9.24
C SER A 13 1.21 -7.82 -10.01
N HIS A 14 1.10 -7.25 -11.22
CA HIS A 14 2.23 -7.04 -12.14
C HIS A 14 3.42 -6.34 -11.48
N TYR A 15 3.17 -5.30 -10.66
CA TYR A 15 4.23 -4.58 -9.96
C TYR A 15 4.93 -5.42 -8.90
N ALA A 16 4.20 -6.33 -8.21
CA ALA A 16 4.80 -7.19 -7.19
C ALA A 16 5.65 -8.28 -7.81
N ALA A 17 5.12 -8.98 -8.82
CA ALA A 17 5.88 -10.01 -9.54
C ALA A 17 7.10 -9.42 -10.26
N GLY A 18 6.93 -8.26 -10.94
CA GLY A 18 8.02 -7.57 -11.62
C GLY A 18 9.15 -7.18 -10.67
N LEU A 19 8.82 -6.52 -9.57
CA LEU A 19 9.82 -6.12 -8.57
C LEU A 19 10.53 -7.33 -7.93
N LEU A 20 9.79 -8.37 -7.55
CA LEU A 20 10.42 -9.56 -6.94
C LEU A 20 11.38 -10.25 -7.91
N ASN A 21 11.02 -10.33 -9.20
CA ASN A 21 11.92 -10.86 -10.23
C ASN A 21 13.16 -9.98 -10.43
N ALA A 22 13.00 -8.67 -10.47
CA ALA A 22 14.12 -7.71 -10.61
C ALA A 22 15.07 -7.80 -9.40
N LEU A 23 14.54 -7.87 -8.18
CA LEU A 23 15.30 -8.05 -6.95
C LEU A 23 16.09 -9.36 -6.93
N ALA A 24 15.45 -10.48 -7.30
CA ALA A 24 16.09 -11.78 -7.39
C ALA A 24 17.22 -11.78 -8.42
N THR A 25 16.99 -11.16 -9.59
CA THR A 25 18.00 -11.02 -10.65
C THR A 25 19.21 -10.18 -10.19
N ALA A 26 18.96 -9.16 -9.35
CA ALA A 26 20.00 -8.33 -8.77
C ALA A 26 20.66 -8.95 -7.50
N GLY A 27 20.31 -10.19 -7.13
CA GLY A 27 20.92 -10.91 -6.02
C GLY A 27 20.33 -10.60 -4.64
N TYR A 28 19.21 -9.90 -4.56
CA TYR A 28 18.55 -9.62 -3.29
C TYR A 28 17.61 -10.76 -2.87
N ASN A 29 17.66 -11.10 -1.58
CA ASN A 29 16.61 -11.92 -0.96
C ASN A 29 15.36 -11.05 -0.76
N ALA A 30 14.23 -11.46 -1.33
CA ALA A 30 13.00 -10.70 -1.25
C ALA A 30 11.79 -11.60 -1.00
N GLY A 31 10.79 -11.07 -0.31
CA GLY A 31 9.53 -11.76 -0.05
C GLY A 31 8.34 -10.79 -0.07
N LEU A 32 7.18 -11.30 -0.46
CA LEU A 32 5.90 -10.58 -0.43
C LEU A 32 5.17 -10.89 0.88
N MET A 33 4.81 -9.87 1.63
CA MET A 33 3.87 -10.00 2.72
C MET A 33 2.45 -9.99 2.16
N TYR A 34 1.72 -11.07 2.38
CA TYR A 34 0.28 -11.09 2.16
C TYR A 34 -0.44 -10.49 3.35
N PHE A 35 -1.24 -9.47 3.12
CA PHE A 35 -2.19 -9.01 4.13
C PHE A 35 -3.23 -10.10 4.44
N ARG A 36 -3.84 -10.05 5.62
CA ARG A 36 -4.79 -11.06 6.11
C ARG A 36 -5.87 -11.38 5.07
N GLY A 37 -6.05 -12.66 4.77
CA GLY A 37 -7.04 -13.15 3.81
C GLY A 37 -6.67 -12.93 2.34
N ARG A 38 -5.39 -12.58 2.04
CA ARG A 38 -4.92 -12.37 0.66
C ARG A 38 -4.00 -13.47 0.12
N SER A 39 -3.63 -14.43 0.94
CA SER A 39 -2.78 -15.58 0.55
C SER A 39 -3.51 -16.69 -0.23
N GLY A 40 -4.78 -16.50 -0.59
CA GLY A 40 -5.64 -17.51 -1.20
C GLY A 40 -6.66 -18.09 -0.21
N GLU A 41 -6.33 -18.16 1.07
CA GLU A 41 -7.21 -18.64 2.14
C GLU A 41 -7.73 -17.45 2.98
N PRO A 42 -8.99 -17.52 3.45
CA PRO A 42 -9.50 -16.53 4.39
C PRO A 42 -8.79 -16.70 5.75
N ASN A 43 -8.46 -15.59 6.39
CA ASN A 43 -7.91 -15.61 7.74
C ASN A 43 -8.98 -16.04 8.78
N ARG A 44 -8.52 -16.54 9.93
CA ARG A 44 -9.39 -17.18 10.96
C ARG A 44 -10.31 -16.20 11.69
N LEU A 45 -9.94 -14.92 11.82
CA LEU A 45 -10.72 -13.93 12.56
C LEU A 45 -11.74 -13.23 11.64
N PRO A 46 -12.87 -12.70 12.19
CA PRO A 46 -13.82 -11.89 11.44
C PRO A 46 -13.15 -10.70 10.74
N ARG A 47 -12.29 -9.96 11.45
CA ARG A 47 -11.52 -8.85 10.89
C ARG A 47 -10.55 -9.33 9.80
N GLY A 48 -10.36 -8.51 8.79
CA GLY A 48 -9.35 -8.70 7.74
C GLY A 48 -8.14 -7.81 7.97
N TYR A 49 -7.65 -7.22 6.87
CA TYR A 49 -6.71 -6.11 6.87
C TYR A 49 -7.44 -4.81 6.52
N HIS A 50 -6.81 -3.68 6.80
CA HIS A 50 -7.28 -2.36 6.39
C HIS A 50 -6.09 -1.42 6.13
N SER A 51 -6.36 -0.23 5.57
CA SER A 51 -5.30 0.70 5.13
C SER A 51 -4.40 1.23 6.25
N GLY A 52 -4.78 1.08 7.50
CA GLY A 52 -4.00 1.50 8.67
C GLY A 52 -3.51 0.34 9.55
N GLU A 53 -3.55 -0.91 9.07
CA GLU A 53 -3.15 -2.10 9.86
C GLU A 53 -1.62 -2.22 9.94
N THR A 54 -1.03 -1.60 10.94
CA THR A 54 0.43 -1.59 11.18
C THR A 54 0.91 -2.75 12.03
N GLY A 55 0.03 -3.38 12.82
CA GLY A 55 0.39 -4.47 13.71
C GLY A 55 0.87 -5.75 13.01
N ASP A 56 0.29 -6.07 11.85
CA ASP A 56 0.74 -7.20 11.05
C ASP A 56 2.13 -6.95 10.45
N LEU A 57 2.39 -5.73 9.98
CA LEU A 57 3.69 -5.33 9.46
C LEU A 57 4.75 -5.40 10.57
N GLU A 58 4.46 -4.87 11.74
CA GLU A 58 5.34 -4.94 12.92
C GLU A 58 5.71 -6.38 13.26
N TYR A 59 4.71 -7.26 13.29
CA TYR A 59 4.95 -8.67 13.57
C TYR A 59 5.87 -9.31 12.52
N VAL A 60 5.64 -9.07 11.23
CA VAL A 60 6.41 -9.66 10.14
C VAL A 60 7.85 -9.12 10.13
N VAL A 61 8.03 -7.81 10.32
CA VAL A 61 9.37 -7.20 10.39
C VAL A 61 10.17 -7.81 11.55
N ARG A 62 9.56 -7.88 12.74
CA ARG A 62 10.20 -8.51 13.90
C ARG A 62 10.56 -9.97 13.62
N TYR A 63 9.64 -10.75 13.06
CA TYR A 63 9.86 -12.16 12.70
C TYR A 63 11.04 -12.34 11.74
N ILE A 64 11.18 -11.46 10.74
CA ILE A 64 12.28 -11.50 9.78
C ILE A 64 13.61 -11.17 10.50
N ARG A 65 13.63 -10.09 11.28
CA ARG A 65 14.84 -9.64 11.99
C ARG A 65 15.39 -10.64 13.01
N GLU A 66 14.50 -11.37 13.68
CA GLU A 66 14.90 -12.43 14.62
C GLU A 66 15.55 -13.63 13.92
N ARG A 67 15.31 -13.83 12.63
CA ARG A 67 15.78 -15.00 11.86
C ARG A 67 16.88 -14.71 10.88
N TYR A 68 17.01 -13.47 10.46
CA TYR A 68 17.98 -13.07 9.44
C TYR A 68 18.78 -11.87 9.94
N ALA A 69 20.11 -12.00 9.93
CA ALA A 69 21.01 -10.93 10.38
C ALA A 69 21.20 -9.80 9.36
N GLN A 70 20.74 -9.99 8.11
CA GLN A 70 20.93 -9.02 7.05
C GLN A 70 20.04 -7.79 7.26
N PRO A 71 20.49 -6.60 6.82
CA PRO A 71 19.67 -5.40 6.82
C PRO A 71 18.35 -5.61 6.07
N LEU A 72 17.26 -5.10 6.63
CA LEU A 72 15.94 -5.22 6.05
C LEU A 72 15.50 -3.87 5.49
N SER A 73 15.15 -3.85 4.20
CA SER A 73 14.45 -2.75 3.54
C SER A 73 13.02 -3.16 3.22
N VAL A 74 12.09 -2.19 3.25
CA VAL A 74 10.66 -2.46 2.99
C VAL A 74 10.15 -1.57 1.86
N VAL A 75 9.44 -2.18 0.91
CA VAL A 75 8.75 -1.46 -0.19
C VAL A 75 7.25 -1.66 -0.07
N GLY A 76 6.48 -0.57 -0.07
CA GLY A 76 5.03 -0.61 -0.03
C GLY A 76 4.38 0.03 -1.25
N PHE A 77 3.42 -0.64 -1.87
CA PHE A 77 2.67 -0.13 -3.01
C PHE A 77 1.25 0.26 -2.60
N SER A 78 0.80 1.46 -3.01
CA SER A 78 -0.57 1.92 -2.79
C SER A 78 -0.98 1.81 -1.31
N LEU A 79 -1.99 1.01 -0.99
CA LEU A 79 -2.38 0.71 0.40
C LEU A 79 -1.18 0.23 1.23
N GLY A 80 -0.34 -0.66 0.69
CA GLY A 80 0.87 -1.13 1.39
C GLY A 80 1.85 -0.01 1.67
N GLY A 81 1.95 1.00 0.79
CA GLY A 81 2.71 2.23 1.02
C GLY A 81 2.12 3.08 2.15
N ASN A 82 0.79 3.20 2.20
CA ASN A 82 0.12 3.92 3.29
C ASN A 82 0.34 3.23 4.65
N VAL A 83 0.20 1.89 4.71
CA VAL A 83 0.51 1.10 5.93
C VAL A 83 1.97 1.30 6.35
N LEU A 84 2.91 1.23 5.40
CA LEU A 84 4.33 1.41 5.66
C LEU A 84 4.62 2.79 6.25
N LEU A 85 4.19 3.87 5.60
CA LEU A 85 4.45 5.23 6.06
C LEU A 85 3.81 5.53 7.43
N LYS A 86 2.59 5.03 7.67
CA LYS A 86 1.94 5.13 8.97
C LYS A 86 2.76 4.40 10.04
N TRP A 87 3.14 3.16 9.80
CA TRP A 87 3.96 2.37 10.72
C TRP A 87 5.29 3.05 11.05
N LEU A 88 5.99 3.59 10.04
CA LEU A 88 7.24 4.32 10.22
C LEU A 88 7.07 5.54 11.12
N GLY A 89 6.02 6.32 10.92
CA GLY A 89 5.76 7.50 11.75
C GLY A 89 5.26 7.16 13.15
N GLU A 90 4.60 6.01 13.36
CA GLU A 90 4.24 5.50 14.68
C GLU A 90 5.45 5.02 15.48
N LYS A 91 6.44 4.42 14.81
CA LYS A 91 7.60 3.79 15.43
C LYS A 91 8.82 4.72 15.55
N GLY A 92 8.94 5.72 14.71
CA GLY A 92 10.12 6.58 14.67
C GLY A 92 11.41 5.78 14.47
N ASP A 93 12.31 5.82 15.44
CA ASP A 93 13.61 5.11 15.39
C ASP A 93 13.51 3.61 15.69
N GLU A 94 12.38 3.13 16.22
CA GLU A 94 12.22 1.75 16.70
C GLU A 94 11.83 0.75 15.61
N THR A 95 11.84 1.14 14.34
CA THR A 95 11.42 0.28 13.22
C THR A 95 12.36 -0.91 13.01
N GLY A 96 13.63 -0.71 13.25
CA GLY A 96 14.68 -1.72 13.01
C GLY A 96 14.86 -2.13 11.55
N ILE A 97 14.40 -1.33 10.60
CA ILE A 97 14.69 -1.48 9.18
C ILE A 97 15.70 -0.42 8.74
N GLN A 98 16.41 -0.68 7.64
CA GLN A 98 17.46 0.20 7.14
C GLN A 98 16.87 1.39 6.37
N GLN A 99 15.91 1.11 5.48
CA GLN A 99 15.25 2.11 4.63
C GLN A 99 13.87 1.64 4.18
N ALA A 100 13.07 2.58 3.70
CA ALA A 100 11.74 2.33 3.18
C ALA A 100 11.53 3.00 1.82
N ILE A 101 10.71 2.38 0.97
CA ILE A 101 10.26 2.95 -0.29
C ILE A 101 8.74 2.82 -0.36
N ALA A 102 8.02 3.90 -0.59
CA ALA A 102 6.56 3.90 -0.71
C ALA A 102 6.16 4.42 -2.09
N VAL A 103 5.31 3.65 -2.80
CA VAL A 103 4.97 3.91 -4.21
C VAL A 103 3.47 4.14 -4.34
N SER A 104 3.09 5.24 -5.02
CA SER A 104 1.69 5.59 -5.36
C SER A 104 0.76 5.57 -4.14
N VAL A 105 1.13 6.29 -3.10
CA VAL A 105 0.49 6.22 -1.78
C VAL A 105 -0.79 7.07 -1.72
N PRO A 106 -1.91 6.52 -1.24
CA PRO A 106 -3.11 7.30 -0.92
C PRO A 106 -2.96 7.94 0.48
N PHE A 107 -2.14 8.99 0.61
CA PHE A 107 -1.80 9.65 1.88
C PHE A 107 -3.03 10.12 2.68
N ASP A 108 -4.08 10.51 1.96
CA ASP A 108 -5.39 10.90 2.47
C ASP A 108 -6.44 9.97 1.87
N LEU A 109 -6.93 9.05 2.70
CA LEU A 109 -7.85 7.99 2.26
C LEU A 109 -9.22 8.53 1.87
N ASP A 110 -9.72 9.60 2.51
CA ASP A 110 -11.00 10.22 2.13
C ASP A 110 -10.89 10.90 0.76
N ALA A 111 -9.81 11.66 0.55
CA ALA A 111 -9.55 12.30 -0.74
C ALA A 111 -9.39 11.27 -1.86
N ALA A 112 -8.68 10.17 -1.61
CA ALA A 112 -8.50 9.07 -2.57
C ALA A 112 -9.84 8.36 -2.88
N ALA A 113 -10.64 8.05 -1.87
CA ALA A 113 -11.95 7.42 -2.05
C ALA A 113 -12.90 8.31 -2.88
N ARG A 114 -12.94 9.62 -2.60
CA ARG A 114 -13.73 10.59 -3.37
C ARG A 114 -13.23 10.76 -4.81
N GLN A 115 -11.90 10.70 -5.02
CA GLN A 115 -11.31 10.77 -6.36
C GLN A 115 -11.70 9.55 -7.22
N LEU A 116 -11.73 8.37 -6.62
CA LEU A 116 -12.17 7.14 -7.29
C LEU A 116 -13.66 7.16 -7.69
N ASP A 117 -14.46 8.04 -7.10
CA ASP A 117 -15.86 8.25 -7.51
C ASP A 117 -16.03 9.21 -8.71
N ARG A 118 -14.92 9.73 -9.28
CA ARG A 118 -14.94 10.72 -10.35
C ARG A 118 -14.45 10.16 -11.68
N GLY A 119 -15.03 10.64 -12.76
CA GLY A 119 -14.57 10.41 -14.14
C GLY A 119 -14.21 8.95 -14.43
N PHE A 120 -13.08 8.74 -15.08
CA PHE A 120 -12.59 7.45 -15.51
C PHE A 120 -12.13 6.53 -14.34
N SER A 121 -11.74 7.14 -13.20
CA SER A 121 -11.32 6.40 -12.00
C SER A 121 -12.42 5.49 -11.44
N ARG A 122 -13.69 5.74 -11.80
CA ARG A 122 -14.83 4.87 -11.45
C ARG A 122 -14.68 3.44 -11.98
N LEU A 123 -13.94 3.22 -13.05
CA LEU A 123 -13.66 1.87 -13.55
C LEU A 123 -12.76 1.10 -12.56
N TYR A 124 -11.73 1.76 -12.06
CA TYR A 124 -10.85 1.20 -11.01
C TYR A 124 -11.63 0.92 -9.73
N ARG A 125 -12.44 1.89 -9.28
CA ARG A 125 -13.32 1.70 -8.12
C ARG A 125 -14.21 0.46 -8.28
N ASN A 126 -14.86 0.29 -9.41
CA ASN A 126 -15.75 -0.84 -9.64
C ASN A 126 -14.98 -2.17 -9.63
N HIS A 127 -13.77 -2.19 -10.18
CA HIS A 127 -12.90 -3.36 -10.13
C HIS A 127 -12.51 -3.70 -8.68
N LEU A 128 -12.10 -2.72 -7.87
CA LEU A 128 -11.75 -2.90 -6.47
C LEU A 128 -12.96 -3.39 -5.66
N LEU A 129 -14.11 -2.74 -5.77
CA LEU A 129 -15.34 -3.14 -5.07
C LEU A 129 -15.74 -4.57 -5.39
N ARG A 130 -15.63 -5.00 -6.65
CA ARG A 130 -15.92 -6.39 -7.03
C ARG A 130 -15.02 -7.37 -6.28
N LYS A 131 -13.71 -7.09 -6.18
CA LYS A 131 -12.76 -7.92 -5.44
C LYS A 131 -13.04 -7.91 -3.93
N MET A 132 -13.30 -6.75 -3.36
CA MET A 132 -13.61 -6.58 -1.95
C MET A 132 -14.90 -7.33 -1.57
N ARG A 133 -15.98 -7.21 -2.36
CA ARG A 133 -17.23 -7.97 -2.16
C ARG A 133 -16.98 -9.48 -2.22
N ALA A 134 -16.20 -9.95 -3.22
CA ALA A 134 -15.83 -11.35 -3.32
C ALA A 134 -15.07 -11.84 -2.09
N SER A 135 -14.22 -11.00 -1.49
CA SER A 135 -13.52 -11.32 -0.25
C SER A 135 -14.48 -11.45 0.94
N VAL A 136 -15.47 -10.55 1.06
CA VAL A 136 -16.52 -10.65 2.09
C VAL A 136 -17.36 -11.90 1.90
N ILE A 137 -17.78 -12.22 0.67
CA ILE A 137 -18.57 -13.42 0.35
C ILE A 137 -17.82 -14.69 0.76
N ARG A 138 -16.55 -14.82 0.41
CA ARG A 138 -15.72 -15.98 0.81
C ARG A 138 -15.63 -16.09 2.33
N LYS A 139 -15.50 -14.97 3.02
CA LYS A 139 -15.37 -14.93 4.47
C LYS A 139 -16.68 -15.18 5.20
N ALA A 140 -17.81 -14.90 4.58
CA ALA A 140 -19.15 -15.14 5.11
C ALA A 140 -19.44 -16.63 5.37
N ALA A 141 -18.70 -17.53 4.73
CA ALA A 141 -18.75 -18.97 5.03
C ALA A 141 -18.22 -19.31 6.44
N LEU A 142 -17.39 -18.45 7.02
CA LEU A 142 -16.76 -18.65 8.33
C LEU A 142 -17.32 -17.72 9.41
N HIS A 143 -17.78 -16.53 9.03
CA HIS A 143 -18.21 -15.48 9.95
C HIS A 143 -19.37 -14.68 9.37
N THR A 144 -20.32 -14.27 10.23
CA THR A 144 -21.38 -13.35 9.82
C THR A 144 -20.79 -11.95 9.60
N PRO A 145 -20.88 -11.38 8.38
CA PRO A 145 -20.41 -10.03 8.12
C PRO A 145 -21.36 -8.99 8.76
N PRO A 146 -20.89 -7.78 9.01
CA PRO A 146 -21.71 -6.70 9.60
C PRO A 146 -22.77 -6.14 8.63
N TRP A 147 -22.71 -6.50 7.36
CA TRP A 147 -23.68 -6.13 6.33
C TRP A 147 -24.20 -7.37 5.61
N PRO A 148 -25.51 -7.46 5.28
CA PRO A 148 -26.07 -8.62 4.59
C PRO A 148 -25.39 -8.91 3.26
N VAL A 149 -24.91 -10.12 3.05
CA VAL A 149 -24.22 -10.52 1.80
C VAL A 149 -25.08 -10.26 0.56
N ALA A 150 -26.39 -10.53 0.65
CA ALA A 150 -27.35 -10.29 -0.44
C ALA A 150 -27.47 -8.82 -0.84
N ARG A 151 -27.03 -7.88 0.02
CA ARG A 151 -27.14 -6.44 -0.19
C ARG A 151 -25.77 -5.77 -0.48
N LEU A 152 -24.69 -6.54 -0.65
CA LEU A 152 -23.36 -5.99 -0.91
C LEU A 152 -23.31 -5.11 -2.18
N GLU A 153 -24.15 -5.39 -3.18
CA GLU A 153 -24.23 -4.60 -4.42
C GLU A 153 -24.80 -3.18 -4.22
N GLU A 154 -25.44 -2.90 -3.08
CA GLU A 154 -25.91 -1.56 -2.71
C GLU A 154 -24.73 -0.64 -2.33
N LEU A 155 -23.62 -1.21 -1.89
CA LEU A 155 -22.42 -0.49 -1.48
C LEU A 155 -21.61 -0.09 -2.73
N ARG A 156 -22.00 1.02 -3.39
CA ARG A 156 -21.53 1.42 -4.72
C ARG A 156 -20.30 2.33 -4.73
N SER A 157 -19.77 2.69 -3.57
CA SER A 157 -18.51 3.45 -3.43
C SER A 157 -17.61 2.78 -2.43
N LEU A 158 -16.29 3.09 -2.48
CA LEU A 158 -15.36 2.60 -1.45
C LEU A 158 -15.78 3.09 -0.07
N ARG A 159 -16.16 4.36 0.02
CA ARG A 159 -16.60 4.96 1.27
C ARG A 159 -17.81 4.22 1.87
N ALA A 160 -18.85 3.93 1.06
CA ALA A 160 -20.01 3.18 1.53
C ALA A 160 -19.66 1.75 1.96
N PHE A 161 -18.75 1.09 1.22
CA PHE A 161 -18.28 -0.25 1.57
C PHE A 161 -17.49 -0.24 2.88
N GLU A 162 -16.60 0.71 3.03
CA GLU A 162 -15.73 0.78 4.20
C GLU A 162 -16.48 1.23 5.45
N ASP A 163 -17.53 2.05 5.30
CA ASP A 163 -18.43 2.41 6.39
C ASP A 163 -19.25 1.22 6.89
N ALA A 164 -19.80 0.43 5.96
CA ALA A 164 -20.66 -0.71 6.29
C ALA A 164 -19.90 -1.96 6.71
N ILE A 165 -18.67 -2.16 6.24
CA ILE A 165 -17.90 -3.42 6.41
C ILE A 165 -16.60 -3.19 7.16
N THR A 166 -15.69 -2.36 6.62
CA THR A 166 -14.33 -2.24 7.15
C THR A 166 -14.32 -1.59 8.53
N ALA A 167 -15.01 -0.45 8.69
CA ALA A 167 -15.01 0.28 9.94
C ALA A 167 -15.56 -0.57 11.12
N PRO A 168 -16.76 -1.18 11.04
CA PRO A 168 -17.28 -1.96 12.16
C PRO A 168 -16.47 -3.25 12.42
N LEU A 169 -15.90 -3.91 11.40
CA LEU A 169 -15.06 -5.10 11.61
C LEU A 169 -13.75 -4.80 12.36
N HIS A 170 -13.27 -3.58 12.31
CA HIS A 170 -12.01 -3.17 12.93
C HIS A 170 -12.18 -2.24 14.13
N GLY A 171 -13.44 -2.00 14.56
CA GLY A 171 -13.73 -1.22 15.76
C GLY A 171 -13.65 0.30 15.58
N PHE A 172 -13.66 0.79 14.35
CA PHE A 172 -13.84 2.21 14.08
C PHE A 172 -15.31 2.58 14.22
N ARG A 173 -15.57 3.82 14.66
CA ARG A 173 -16.93 4.34 14.84
C ARG A 173 -17.69 4.42 13.51
N ASP A 174 -17.03 4.90 12.47
CA ASP A 174 -17.54 5.13 11.12
C ASP A 174 -16.36 5.23 10.13
N VAL A 175 -16.64 5.42 8.85
CA VAL A 175 -15.62 5.57 7.82
C VAL A 175 -14.77 6.84 7.98
N ASP A 176 -15.31 7.92 8.54
CA ASP A 176 -14.56 9.16 8.80
C ASP A 176 -13.53 8.95 9.89
N ASP A 177 -13.91 8.23 10.93
CA ASP A 177 -13.00 7.83 12.01
C ASP A 177 -11.90 6.90 11.49
N TYR A 178 -12.28 5.91 10.65
CA TYR A 178 -11.34 5.02 9.99
C TYR A 178 -10.32 5.79 9.13
N TYR A 179 -10.77 6.63 8.21
CA TYR A 179 -9.88 7.37 7.32
C TYR A 179 -8.97 8.33 8.07
N ARG A 180 -9.49 9.03 9.08
CA ARG A 180 -8.68 9.92 9.91
C ARG A 180 -7.55 9.18 10.62
N GLN A 181 -7.82 7.99 11.19
CA GLN A 181 -6.81 7.21 11.92
C GLN A 181 -5.85 6.45 11.00
N ALA A 182 -6.31 6.05 9.82
CA ALA A 182 -5.57 5.19 8.90
C ALA A 182 -4.74 5.94 7.86
N SER A 183 -5.04 7.21 7.55
CA SER A 183 -4.31 8.03 6.59
C SER A 183 -2.88 8.30 7.05
N SER A 184 -1.90 8.08 6.17
CA SER A 184 -0.49 8.20 6.50
C SER A 184 0.03 9.64 6.55
N ARG A 185 -0.65 10.62 5.93
CA ARG A 185 -0.18 12.00 5.80
C ARG A 185 0.26 12.61 7.13
N GLN A 186 -0.52 12.42 8.20
CA GLN A 186 -0.24 12.97 9.53
C GLN A 186 1.01 12.37 10.21
N PHE A 187 1.48 11.22 9.73
CA PHE A 187 2.63 10.50 10.29
C PHE A 187 3.95 10.83 9.60
N LEU A 188 3.94 11.46 8.42
CA LEU A 188 5.14 11.71 7.61
C LEU A 188 6.22 12.51 8.35
N ARG A 189 5.83 13.49 9.16
CA ARG A 189 6.73 14.32 9.98
C ARG A 189 7.45 13.55 11.09
N HIS A 190 6.96 12.38 11.45
CA HIS A 190 7.48 11.56 12.54
C HIS A 190 8.40 10.43 12.07
N ILE A 191 8.54 10.24 10.76
CA ILE A 191 9.44 9.23 10.17
C ILE A 191 10.89 9.62 10.47
N ARG A 192 11.71 8.65 10.89
CA ARG A 192 13.10 8.87 11.30
C ARG A 192 14.12 8.14 10.45
N ILE A 193 13.71 7.16 9.68
CA ILE A 193 14.59 6.38 8.82
C ILE A 193 14.57 6.91 7.38
N PRO A 194 15.63 6.69 6.58
CA PRO A 194 15.65 7.02 5.16
C PRO A 194 14.43 6.46 4.44
N THR A 195 13.62 7.33 3.85
CA THR A 195 12.37 6.94 3.20
C THR A 195 12.21 7.67 1.87
N LEU A 196 12.10 6.91 0.79
CA LEU A 196 11.80 7.43 -0.54
C LEU A 196 10.32 7.23 -0.85
N ILE A 197 9.64 8.29 -1.24
CA ILE A 197 8.27 8.23 -1.74
C ILE A 197 8.29 8.48 -3.25
N LEU A 198 7.81 7.53 -4.03
CA LEU A 198 7.66 7.63 -5.49
C LEU A 198 6.19 7.83 -5.83
N GLN A 199 5.86 9.02 -6.36
CA GLN A 199 4.49 9.39 -6.69
C GLN A 199 4.42 9.99 -8.09
N SER A 200 3.27 9.86 -8.77
CA SER A 200 3.04 10.56 -10.04
C SER A 200 1.99 11.66 -9.89
N ALA A 201 2.18 12.76 -10.63
CA ALA A 201 1.26 13.87 -10.65
C ALA A 201 -0.06 13.53 -11.38
N ASP A 202 -0.02 12.55 -12.27
CA ASP A 202 -1.16 12.05 -13.04
C ASP A 202 -1.82 10.81 -12.44
N ASP A 203 -1.57 10.50 -11.16
CA ASP A 203 -2.19 9.37 -10.47
C ASP A 203 -3.72 9.54 -10.42
N PRO A 204 -4.49 8.65 -11.06
CA PRO A 204 -5.95 8.77 -11.10
C PRO A 204 -6.64 8.47 -9.75
N PHE A 205 -5.89 7.99 -8.75
CA PHE A 205 -6.44 7.64 -7.43
C PHE A 205 -6.28 8.74 -6.41
N LEU A 206 -5.36 9.68 -6.63
CA LEU A 206 -5.08 10.74 -5.68
C LEU A 206 -5.15 12.11 -6.36
N PRO A 207 -5.99 13.05 -5.89
CA PRO A 207 -5.96 14.41 -6.40
C PRO A 207 -4.69 15.14 -5.97
N ALA A 208 -4.16 16.03 -6.80
CA ALA A 208 -2.92 16.77 -6.53
C ALA A 208 -2.96 17.52 -5.17
N ALA A 209 -4.12 18.01 -4.73
CA ALA A 209 -4.29 18.67 -3.44
C ALA A 209 -4.09 17.74 -2.23
N ALA A 210 -4.13 16.43 -2.42
CA ALA A 210 -3.89 15.44 -1.37
C ALA A 210 -2.43 14.99 -1.29
N LEU A 211 -1.56 15.47 -2.18
CA LEU A 211 -0.12 15.27 -2.06
C LEU A 211 0.41 16.02 -0.82
N PRO A 212 1.35 15.43 -0.09
CA PRO A 212 2.00 16.13 1.01
C PRO A 212 2.88 17.28 0.48
N ILE A 213 3.00 18.34 1.26
CA ILE A 213 3.92 19.44 1.00
C ILE A 213 5.20 19.28 1.81
N ASP A 214 6.27 19.94 1.44
CA ASP A 214 7.60 19.79 2.07
C ASP A 214 7.57 19.99 3.60
N SER A 215 6.75 20.91 4.10
CA SER A 215 6.63 21.17 5.55
C SER A 215 5.96 20.04 6.34
N GLU A 216 5.33 19.08 5.66
CA GLU A 216 4.73 17.89 6.26
C GLU A 216 5.68 16.69 6.29
N LEU A 217 6.82 16.79 5.58
CA LEU A 217 7.82 15.73 5.49
C LEU A 217 8.88 15.88 6.59
N ALA A 218 9.32 14.77 7.14
CA ALA A 218 10.53 14.75 7.97
C ALA A 218 11.77 14.88 7.09
N GLY A 219 12.90 15.34 7.62
CA GLY A 219 14.17 15.44 6.89
C GLY A 219 14.73 14.09 6.38
N SER A 220 14.24 12.97 6.90
CA SER A 220 14.55 11.62 6.44
C SER A 220 13.67 11.15 5.27
N VAL A 221 12.67 11.95 4.86
CA VAL A 221 11.71 11.59 3.81
C VAL A 221 11.97 12.40 2.56
N THR A 222 12.15 11.74 1.44
CA THR A 222 12.25 12.36 0.11
C THR A 222 11.03 11.99 -0.72
N LEU A 223 10.31 13.00 -1.23
CA LEU A 223 9.22 12.82 -2.19
C LEU A 223 9.75 13.08 -3.60
N GLU A 224 9.75 12.04 -4.42
CA GLU A 224 10.05 12.14 -5.86
C GLU A 224 8.73 12.10 -6.63
N LEU A 225 8.37 13.25 -7.22
CA LEU A 225 7.14 13.42 -7.97
C LEU A 225 7.43 13.38 -9.47
N SER A 226 7.01 12.27 -10.12
CA SER A 226 7.08 12.15 -11.57
C SER A 226 5.89 12.87 -12.24
N PRO A 227 6.08 13.59 -13.37
CA PRO A 227 4.97 14.16 -14.13
C PRO A 227 3.97 13.10 -14.61
N HIS A 228 4.46 11.92 -14.95
CA HIS A 228 3.70 10.80 -15.49
C HIS A 228 4.06 9.50 -14.78
N GLY A 229 3.10 8.60 -14.67
CA GLY A 229 3.30 7.31 -14.01
C GLY A 229 1.99 6.56 -13.78
N GLY A 230 0.88 7.28 -13.71
CA GLY A 230 -0.39 6.72 -13.31
C GLY A 230 -0.33 6.13 -11.89
N HIS A 231 -1.16 5.14 -11.61
CA HIS A 231 -1.15 4.43 -10.34
C HIS A 231 -0.35 3.15 -10.45
N VAL A 232 0.83 3.10 -9.83
CA VAL A 232 1.80 1.97 -9.83
C VAL A 232 2.26 1.48 -11.21
N GLY A 233 1.99 2.22 -12.28
CA GLY A 233 2.35 1.83 -13.64
C GLY A 233 3.79 2.18 -13.99
N PHE A 234 4.09 3.48 -14.05
CA PHE A 234 5.40 4.05 -14.38
C PHE A 234 6.07 3.36 -15.55
N VAL A 235 5.27 3.15 -16.61
CA VAL A 235 5.75 2.51 -17.83
C VAL A 235 6.42 3.56 -18.71
N SER A 236 7.63 3.29 -19.14
CA SER A 236 8.42 4.12 -20.06
C SER A 236 8.86 3.28 -21.26
N GLY A 237 9.51 3.94 -22.25
CA GLY A 237 10.05 3.29 -23.44
C GLY A 237 9.52 3.90 -24.72
N HIS A 238 10.34 3.87 -25.77
CA HIS A 238 10.02 4.45 -27.09
C HIS A 238 9.49 3.43 -28.09
N LEU A 239 9.56 2.12 -27.76
CA LEU A 239 9.13 1.05 -28.67
C LEU A 239 7.79 0.47 -28.21
N PRO A 240 6.79 0.40 -29.08
CA PRO A 240 5.56 -0.33 -28.80
C PRO A 240 5.92 -1.80 -28.53
N PHE A 241 5.25 -2.41 -27.56
CA PHE A 241 5.46 -3.79 -27.12
C PHE A 241 6.80 -4.11 -26.42
N ARG A 242 7.63 -3.08 -26.09
CA ARG A 242 8.81 -3.21 -25.23
C ARG A 242 8.78 -2.17 -24.12
N PRO A 243 7.85 -2.29 -23.17
CA PRO A 243 7.78 -1.37 -22.04
C PRO A 243 9.03 -1.51 -21.17
N ARG A 244 9.50 -0.39 -20.64
CA ARG A 244 10.45 -0.37 -19.55
C ARG A 244 9.68 -0.04 -18.27
N TYR A 245 9.79 -0.88 -17.29
CA TYR A 245 9.17 -0.68 -15.99
C TYR A 245 10.14 0.14 -15.12
N TRP A 246 9.89 1.42 -15.05
CA TRP A 246 10.80 2.37 -14.42
C TRP A 246 10.90 2.16 -12.90
N LEU A 247 9.83 1.73 -12.25
CA LEU A 247 9.80 1.51 -10.79
C LEU A 247 10.82 0.48 -10.33
N GLU A 248 10.90 -0.67 -11.02
CA GLU A 248 11.85 -1.71 -10.65
C GLU A 248 13.29 -1.17 -10.70
N HIS A 249 13.61 -0.42 -11.73
CA HIS A 249 14.93 0.18 -11.90
C HIS A 249 15.22 1.22 -10.83
N ARG A 250 14.30 2.16 -10.60
CA ARG A 250 14.45 3.22 -9.60
C ARG A 250 14.56 2.68 -8.18
N ILE A 251 13.80 1.64 -7.86
CA ILE A 251 13.90 0.95 -6.56
C ILE A 251 15.26 0.30 -6.40
N LEU A 252 15.77 -0.41 -7.40
CA LEU A 252 17.10 -1.02 -7.37
C LEU A 252 18.22 0.02 -7.22
N GLU A 253 18.15 1.15 -7.91
CA GLU A 253 19.09 2.27 -7.75
C GLU A 253 19.10 2.78 -6.31
N GLN A 254 17.92 2.97 -5.70
CA GLN A 254 17.83 3.41 -4.32
C GLN A 254 18.51 2.44 -3.36
N LEU A 255 18.30 1.15 -3.56
CA LEU A 255 18.90 0.11 -2.72
C LEU A 255 20.43 0.03 -2.85
N ALA A 256 20.94 0.26 -4.06
CA ALA A 256 22.38 0.24 -4.32
C ALA A 256 23.10 1.45 -3.69
N ASN A 257 22.50 2.64 -3.78
CA ASN A 257 23.07 3.86 -3.21
C ASN A 257 23.25 3.78 -1.70
N ASP A 258 22.31 3.15 -0.98
CA ASP A 258 22.40 3.01 0.49
C ASP A 258 23.28 1.82 0.93
N ALA A 259 23.54 0.87 0.04
CA ALA A 259 24.45 -0.25 0.31
C ALA A 259 25.93 0.13 0.13
N GLY A 260 26.24 1.34 -0.34
CA GLY A 260 27.62 1.78 -0.62
C GLY A 260 28.30 0.96 -1.71
N ILE A 261 27.55 0.31 -2.57
CA ILE A 261 28.06 -0.45 -3.71
C ILE A 261 28.32 0.56 -4.85
N PRO A 262 29.57 0.68 -5.36
CA PRO A 262 29.92 1.64 -6.39
C PRO A 262 29.25 1.37 -7.74
#